data_39d9995a0ee1eb9a46e67dce6e3c380f
#
_entry.id   39d9995a0ee1eb9a46e67dce6e3c380f
#
_cell.length_a   1.000
_cell.length_b   1.000
_cell.length_c   1.000
_cell.angle_alpha   90.00
_cell.angle_beta   90.00
_cell.angle_gamma   90.00
#
_symmetry.space_group_name_H-M   'P 1'
#
loop_
_entity.id
_entity.type
_entity.pdbx_description
1 polymer ?
#
loop_
_entity_poly.entity_id
_entity_poly.type
_entity_poly.pdbx_seq_one_letter_code
_entity_poly.pdbx_strand_id
1 'polypeptide(L)'
;MKSCISLYSYWPLVIAKKMNHYEVIDTIKSLGVDAVELQIFDPAVPKGMTMGEYAKALCDYAREKGLEVPIFTVDSKIYCDDPERELAHLCSLVDTASELKIPLMRFDIAYKFLGTESTKSPKKVIETIAPYIRRLADYAKERGVKVCSENHGRIIQDSYRVEELIYQVDHENYGLLCDIGNFGGADEDCAAAVSKLLPHICFVHAKDSFLKSGMTYDPGRGYNRTRGGNFRRSTILGHGDVPVYQILTAVKKSGYDGYVSLEFEGIEETRMAVEISAENLKRMIADIEK
;
A
#
# COMPACT_ATOMS: atom_id res chain seq x y z
N MET A 1 -15.27 -9.43 2.83
CA MET A 1 -13.99 -8.71 3.00
C MET A 1 -13.70 -8.50 4.48
N LYS A 2 -12.42 -8.47 4.87
CA LYS A 2 -11.99 -8.23 6.26
C LYS A 2 -11.36 -6.85 6.39
N SER A 3 -11.56 -6.21 7.55
CA SER A 3 -10.98 -4.90 7.87
C SER A 3 -9.54 -5.04 8.35
N CYS A 4 -8.65 -4.19 7.86
CA CYS A 4 -7.24 -4.12 8.23
C CYS A 4 -6.83 -2.67 8.45
N ILE A 5 -5.77 -2.44 9.23
CA ILE A 5 -5.13 -1.12 9.34
C ILE A 5 -3.63 -1.29 9.14
N SER A 6 -3.04 -0.45 8.27
CA SER A 6 -1.60 -0.39 8.11
C SER A 6 -0.94 0.32 9.29
N LEU A 7 0.17 -0.23 9.81
CA LEU A 7 1.01 0.43 10.81
C LEU A 7 1.44 1.82 10.36
N TYR A 8 1.55 2.03 9.05
CA TYR A 8 1.88 3.33 8.46
C TYR A 8 0.89 4.44 8.81
N SER A 9 -0.38 4.11 9.03
CA SER A 9 -1.39 5.10 9.44
C SER A 9 -1.00 5.86 10.72
N TYR A 10 -0.13 5.28 11.55
CA TYR A 10 0.39 5.88 12.78
C TYR A 10 1.83 6.38 12.64
N TRP A 11 2.43 6.34 11.44
CA TRP A 11 3.81 6.73 11.20
C TRP A 11 4.20 8.10 11.78
N PRO A 12 3.37 9.16 11.68
CA PRO A 12 3.71 10.45 12.28
C PRO A 12 3.93 10.40 13.80
N LEU A 13 3.22 9.50 14.50
CA LEU A 13 3.39 9.32 15.96
C LEU A 13 4.59 8.44 16.26
N VAL A 14 4.89 7.45 15.45
CA VAL A 14 6.05 6.56 15.61
C VAL A 14 7.35 7.32 15.41
N ILE A 15 7.47 8.07 14.30
CA ILE A 15 8.68 8.85 14.02
C ILE A 15 8.89 10.00 15.02
N ALA A 16 7.80 10.56 15.54
CA ALA A 16 7.85 11.56 16.61
C ALA A 16 8.10 10.95 18.01
N LYS A 17 8.28 9.62 18.10
CA LYS A 17 8.46 8.86 19.35
C LYS A 17 7.33 9.07 20.38
N LYS A 18 6.13 9.35 19.91
CA LYS A 18 4.92 9.47 20.71
C LYS A 18 4.18 8.14 20.88
N MET A 19 4.50 7.17 20.01
CA MET A 19 4.07 5.78 20.08
C MET A 19 5.18 4.88 19.53
N ASN A 20 5.25 3.66 20.03
CA ASN A 20 5.98 2.56 19.39
C ASN A 20 5.00 1.62 18.68
N HIS A 21 5.50 0.70 17.85
CA HIS A 21 4.63 -0.19 17.07
C HIS A 21 3.80 -1.15 17.94
N TYR A 22 4.23 -1.51 19.14
CA TYR A 22 3.42 -2.33 20.07
C TYR A 22 2.19 -1.57 20.55
N GLU A 23 2.36 -0.30 20.93
CA GLU A 23 1.25 0.59 21.32
C GLU A 23 0.31 0.87 20.13
N VAL A 24 0.85 0.92 18.90
CA VAL A 24 0.04 1.02 17.68
C VAL A 24 -0.80 -0.23 17.49
N ILE A 25 -0.22 -1.44 17.64
CA ILE A 25 -0.94 -2.71 17.52
C ILE A 25 -2.04 -2.82 18.60
N ASP A 26 -1.76 -2.42 19.85
CA ASP A 26 -2.78 -2.39 20.91
C ASP A 26 -3.93 -1.42 20.55
N THR A 27 -3.61 -0.26 19.99
CA THR A 27 -4.61 0.71 19.53
C THR A 27 -5.44 0.13 18.39
N ILE A 28 -4.81 -0.45 17.38
CA ILE A 28 -5.51 -1.11 16.24
C ILE A 28 -6.44 -2.21 16.76
N LYS A 29 -5.98 -3.03 17.71
CA LYS A 29 -6.83 -4.06 18.33
C LYS A 29 -8.06 -3.46 19.02
N SER A 30 -7.89 -2.35 19.73
CA SER A 30 -9.01 -1.68 20.41
C SER A 30 -10.08 -1.13 19.47
N LEU A 31 -9.70 -0.84 18.20
CA LEU A 31 -10.64 -0.40 17.16
C LEU A 31 -11.52 -1.53 16.59
N GLY A 32 -11.26 -2.79 16.98
CA GLY A 32 -12.08 -3.94 16.62
C GLY A 32 -12.04 -4.27 15.11
N VAL A 33 -10.88 -4.12 14.49
CA VAL A 33 -10.60 -4.61 13.13
C VAL A 33 -10.04 -6.03 13.16
N ASP A 34 -10.06 -6.71 12.01
CA ASP A 34 -9.68 -8.12 11.92
C ASP A 34 -8.16 -8.32 11.83
N ALA A 35 -7.45 -7.35 11.25
CA ALA A 35 -6.05 -7.52 10.87
C ALA A 35 -5.22 -6.25 11.02
N VAL A 36 -3.90 -6.44 11.07
CA VAL A 36 -2.90 -5.38 10.93
C VAL A 36 -1.98 -5.66 9.75
N GLU A 37 -1.73 -4.66 8.93
CA GLU A 37 -0.71 -4.70 7.90
C GLU A 37 0.63 -4.32 8.49
N LEU A 38 1.60 -5.22 8.31
CA LEU A 38 2.95 -5.04 8.84
C LEU A 38 3.79 -4.20 7.89
N GLN A 39 3.75 -2.88 8.08
CA GLN A 39 4.56 -1.91 7.34
C GLN A 39 5.56 -1.24 8.27
N ILE A 40 6.84 -1.57 8.07
CA ILE A 40 7.94 -1.15 8.94
C ILE A 40 8.99 -0.43 8.09
N PHE A 41 9.48 0.70 8.59
CA PHE A 41 10.59 1.44 8.00
C PHE A 41 11.83 1.38 8.89
N ASP A 42 13.02 1.36 8.30
CA ASP A 42 14.31 1.27 8.99
C ASP A 42 14.46 2.23 10.20
N PRO A 43 14.05 3.50 10.12
CA PRO A 43 14.19 4.41 11.25
C PRO A 43 13.41 4.01 12.51
N ALA A 44 12.43 3.13 12.39
CA ALA A 44 11.64 2.63 13.52
C ALA A 44 12.14 1.29 14.08
N VAL A 45 13.09 0.63 13.40
CA VAL A 45 13.71 -0.61 13.89
C VAL A 45 14.57 -0.30 15.10
N PRO A 46 14.39 -0.99 16.24
CA PRO A 46 15.19 -0.78 17.43
C PRO A 46 16.68 -1.03 17.17
N LYS A 47 17.53 -0.20 17.80
CA LYS A 47 18.98 -0.34 17.67
C LYS A 47 19.44 -1.75 18.08
N GLY A 48 20.17 -2.42 17.20
CA GLY A 48 20.72 -3.76 17.42
C GLY A 48 19.80 -4.90 16.98
N MET A 49 18.65 -4.61 16.41
CA MET A 49 17.78 -5.59 15.73
C MET A 49 17.87 -5.45 14.22
N THR A 50 17.73 -6.54 13.51
CA THR A 50 17.48 -6.53 12.08
C THR A 50 16.00 -6.27 11.78
N MET A 51 15.67 -5.88 10.54
CA MET A 51 14.29 -5.75 10.09
C MET A 51 13.50 -7.05 10.30
N GLY A 52 14.08 -8.20 9.96
CA GLY A 52 13.43 -9.51 10.12
C GLY A 52 13.13 -9.87 11.59
N GLU A 53 14.08 -9.62 12.50
CA GLU A 53 13.86 -9.85 13.93
C GLU A 53 12.76 -8.95 14.49
N TYR A 54 12.74 -7.70 14.06
CA TYR A 54 11.69 -6.76 14.51
C TYR A 54 10.33 -7.10 13.91
N ALA A 55 10.29 -7.43 12.62
CA ALA A 55 9.08 -7.90 11.97
C ALA A 55 8.50 -9.14 12.66
N LYS A 56 9.38 -10.10 13.03
CA LYS A 56 8.97 -11.27 13.79
C LYS A 56 8.35 -10.90 15.13
N ALA A 57 9.01 -10.06 15.90
CA ALA A 57 8.51 -9.65 17.22
C ALA A 57 7.13 -8.97 17.13
N LEU A 58 6.93 -8.09 16.14
CA LEU A 58 5.64 -7.42 15.92
C LEU A 58 4.55 -8.39 15.41
N CYS A 59 4.92 -9.30 14.52
CA CYS A 59 4.00 -10.31 13.99
C CYS A 59 3.50 -11.24 15.09
N ASP A 60 4.41 -11.75 15.92
CA ASP A 60 4.08 -12.60 17.06
C ASP A 60 3.17 -11.85 18.05
N TYR A 61 3.49 -10.59 18.37
CA TYR A 61 2.68 -9.75 19.25
C TYR A 61 1.28 -9.49 18.68
N ALA A 62 1.16 -9.14 17.40
CA ALA A 62 -0.13 -8.93 16.78
C ALA A 62 -1.01 -10.19 16.84
N ARG A 63 -0.44 -11.35 16.57
CA ARG A 63 -1.13 -12.65 16.68
C ARG A 63 -1.54 -13.00 18.11
N GLU A 64 -0.69 -12.71 19.09
CA GLU A 64 -1.04 -12.86 20.52
C GLU A 64 -2.25 -12.00 20.90
N LYS A 65 -2.36 -10.79 20.33
CA LYS A 65 -3.55 -9.94 20.49
C LYS A 65 -4.77 -10.41 19.69
N GLY A 66 -4.63 -11.48 18.89
CA GLY A 66 -5.70 -12.01 18.05
C GLY A 66 -5.99 -11.15 16.81
N LEU A 67 -4.96 -10.50 16.25
CA LEU A 67 -5.00 -9.85 14.95
C LEU A 67 -4.36 -10.77 13.90
N GLU A 68 -4.97 -10.84 12.72
CA GLU A 68 -4.35 -11.46 11.56
C GLU A 68 -3.26 -10.54 10.99
N VAL A 69 -2.23 -11.14 10.36
CA VAL A 69 -1.16 -10.39 9.67
C VAL A 69 -1.11 -10.89 8.23
N PRO A 70 -1.91 -10.31 7.33
CA PRO A 70 -2.07 -10.83 5.98
C PRO A 70 -0.98 -10.41 4.99
N ILE A 71 -0.25 -9.35 5.29
CA ILE A 71 0.73 -8.76 4.37
C ILE A 71 1.92 -8.16 5.11
N PHE A 72 3.10 -8.31 4.50
CA PHE A 72 4.33 -7.62 4.88
C PHE A 72 4.66 -6.58 3.81
N THR A 73 4.56 -5.31 4.16
CA THR A 73 4.78 -4.17 3.28
C THR A 73 6.15 -3.58 3.53
N VAL A 74 7.00 -3.58 2.50
CA VAL A 74 8.40 -3.16 2.58
C VAL A 74 8.68 -1.94 1.70
N ASP A 75 9.54 -1.03 2.19
CA ASP A 75 10.01 0.15 1.45
C ASP A 75 11.26 -0.20 0.63
N SER A 76 11.07 -0.98 -0.41
CA SER A 76 12.14 -1.47 -1.29
C SER A 76 11.74 -1.27 -2.74
N LYS A 77 12.60 -0.64 -3.53
CA LYS A 77 12.30 -0.17 -4.88
C LYS A 77 13.17 -0.85 -5.91
N ILE A 78 12.56 -1.70 -6.72
CA ILE A 78 13.29 -2.45 -7.75
C ILE A 78 13.86 -1.54 -8.86
N TYR A 79 13.29 -0.36 -9.08
CA TYR A 79 13.86 0.63 -9.97
C TYR A 79 14.89 1.49 -9.26
N CYS A 80 16.14 1.05 -9.27
CA CYS A 80 17.29 1.68 -8.63
C CYS A 80 18.55 1.52 -9.49
N ASP A 81 19.69 2.06 -9.02
CA ASP A 81 20.97 1.99 -9.74
C ASP A 81 21.56 0.56 -9.77
N ASP A 82 21.22 -0.28 -8.79
CA ASP A 82 21.67 -1.69 -8.72
C ASP A 82 20.48 -2.63 -8.47
N PRO A 83 19.69 -2.95 -9.49
CA PRO A 83 18.50 -3.79 -9.35
C PRO A 83 18.82 -5.25 -9.01
N GLU A 84 20.04 -5.75 -9.27
CA GLU A 84 20.44 -7.10 -8.84
C GLU A 84 20.60 -7.17 -7.32
N ARG A 85 21.26 -6.18 -6.74
CA ARG A 85 21.38 -6.07 -5.28
C ARG A 85 20.02 -5.91 -4.62
N GLU A 86 19.16 -5.09 -5.21
CA GLU A 86 17.81 -4.87 -4.69
C GLU A 86 16.96 -6.13 -4.79
N LEU A 87 17.07 -6.89 -5.88
CA LEU A 87 16.41 -8.19 -6.00
C LEU A 87 16.88 -9.16 -4.92
N ALA A 88 18.18 -9.24 -4.66
CA ALA A 88 18.71 -10.09 -3.59
C ALA A 88 18.17 -9.68 -2.21
N HIS A 89 18.05 -8.37 -1.95
CA HIS A 89 17.43 -7.84 -0.73
C HIS A 89 15.96 -8.21 -0.64
N LEU A 90 15.18 -8.01 -1.71
CA LEU A 90 13.76 -8.41 -1.76
C LEU A 90 13.59 -9.92 -1.54
N CYS A 91 14.47 -10.76 -2.09
CA CYS A 91 14.44 -12.20 -1.83
C CYS A 91 14.63 -12.51 -0.33
N SER A 92 15.52 -11.81 0.37
CA SER A 92 15.68 -11.99 1.82
C SER A 92 14.46 -11.57 2.63
N LEU A 93 13.71 -10.57 2.16
CA LEU A 93 12.44 -10.16 2.77
C LEU A 93 11.30 -11.15 2.47
N VAL A 94 11.32 -11.79 1.31
CA VAL A 94 10.44 -12.94 1.01
C VAL A 94 10.71 -14.10 1.96
N ASP A 95 11.98 -14.43 2.23
CA ASP A 95 12.33 -15.46 3.22
C ASP A 95 11.75 -15.10 4.59
N THR A 96 11.88 -13.84 5.02
CA THR A 96 11.27 -13.34 6.26
C THR A 96 9.74 -13.52 6.25
N ALA A 97 9.06 -13.12 5.18
CA ALA A 97 7.60 -13.28 5.07
C ALA A 97 7.18 -14.77 5.15
N SER A 98 7.93 -15.65 4.48
CA SER A 98 7.71 -17.10 4.50
C SER A 98 7.89 -17.69 5.90
N GLU A 99 8.98 -17.36 6.60
CA GLU A 99 9.23 -17.78 7.99
C GLU A 99 8.12 -17.32 8.94
N LEU A 100 7.63 -16.10 8.74
CA LEU A 100 6.54 -15.53 9.51
C LEU A 100 5.15 -16.05 9.08
N LYS A 101 5.08 -16.89 8.05
CA LYS A 101 3.80 -17.37 7.47
C LYS A 101 2.88 -16.23 7.08
N ILE A 102 3.44 -15.16 6.53
CA ILE A 102 2.70 -14.04 5.94
C ILE A 102 2.56 -14.35 4.43
N PRO A 103 1.33 -14.50 3.92
CA PRO A 103 1.12 -15.03 2.58
C PRO A 103 1.40 -14.04 1.45
N LEU A 104 1.50 -12.75 1.76
CA LEU A 104 1.66 -11.69 0.78
C LEU A 104 2.76 -10.71 1.19
N MET A 105 3.60 -10.30 0.24
CA MET A 105 4.59 -9.25 0.41
C MET A 105 4.40 -8.16 -0.65
N ARG A 106 4.30 -6.89 -0.21
CA ARG A 106 4.27 -5.71 -1.08
C ARG A 106 5.62 -5.04 -1.10
N PHE A 107 6.07 -4.64 -2.28
CA PHE A 107 7.26 -3.81 -2.49
C PHE A 107 6.93 -2.62 -3.41
N ASP A 108 7.75 -1.56 -3.35
CA ASP A 108 7.63 -0.40 -4.24
C ASP A 108 8.30 -0.64 -5.59
N ILE A 109 7.81 0.04 -6.61
CA ILE A 109 8.33 -0.05 -7.97
C ILE A 109 9.34 1.07 -8.22
N ALA A 110 8.85 2.29 -8.35
CA ALA A 110 9.63 3.45 -8.79
C ALA A 110 8.94 4.74 -8.33
N TYR A 111 9.53 5.42 -7.38
CA TYR A 111 8.98 6.68 -6.88
C TYR A 111 9.20 7.84 -7.86
N LYS A 112 10.42 7.91 -8.44
CA LYS A 112 10.85 8.94 -9.40
C LYS A 112 11.87 8.37 -10.37
N PHE A 113 12.12 9.04 -11.48
CA PHE A 113 13.24 8.74 -12.36
C PHE A 113 14.58 8.90 -11.63
N LEU A 114 15.56 8.05 -11.95
CA LEU A 114 16.89 8.06 -11.31
C LEU A 114 17.69 9.31 -11.65
N GLY A 115 17.43 9.92 -12.81
CA GLY A 115 18.14 11.10 -13.29
C GLY A 115 19.32 10.76 -14.22
N THR A 116 19.64 9.48 -14.35
CA THR A 116 20.69 8.96 -15.26
C THR A 116 20.13 8.57 -16.64
N GLU A 117 18.80 8.57 -16.79
CA GLU A 117 18.15 8.16 -18.02
C GLU A 117 18.34 9.20 -19.14
N SER A 118 18.70 8.74 -20.33
CA SER A 118 18.74 9.55 -21.54
C SER A 118 17.33 10.02 -21.97
N THR A 119 16.31 9.25 -21.60
CA THR A 119 14.89 9.55 -21.89
C THR A 119 14.04 9.12 -20.71
N LYS A 120 13.30 10.07 -20.15
CA LYS A 120 12.34 9.80 -19.05
C LYS A 120 11.07 9.19 -19.62
N SER A 121 11.02 7.86 -19.68
CA SER A 121 9.90 7.08 -20.22
C SER A 121 9.41 6.06 -19.20
N PRO A 122 8.16 6.14 -18.74
CA PRO A 122 7.57 5.09 -17.89
C PRO A 122 7.61 3.71 -18.54
N LYS A 123 7.39 3.64 -19.87
CA LYS A 123 7.45 2.38 -20.61
C LYS A 123 8.85 1.75 -20.51
N LYS A 124 9.91 2.53 -20.67
CA LYS A 124 11.28 2.04 -20.51
C LYS A 124 11.57 1.57 -19.09
N VAL A 125 11.04 2.24 -18.09
CA VAL A 125 11.13 1.78 -16.69
C VAL A 125 10.48 0.41 -16.56
N ILE A 126 9.25 0.23 -17.05
CA ILE A 126 8.52 -1.04 -17.01
C ILE A 126 9.33 -2.15 -17.70
N GLU A 127 9.80 -1.92 -18.93
CA GLU A 127 10.63 -2.87 -19.67
C GLU A 127 11.91 -3.28 -18.90
N THR A 128 12.50 -2.33 -18.17
CA THR A 128 13.72 -2.58 -17.38
C THR A 128 13.43 -3.45 -16.15
N ILE A 129 12.33 -3.19 -15.42
CA ILE A 129 12.09 -3.85 -14.12
C ILE A 129 11.28 -5.14 -14.22
N ALA A 130 10.47 -5.33 -15.26
CA ALA A 130 9.61 -6.50 -15.37
C ALA A 130 10.37 -7.84 -15.27
N PRO A 131 11.58 -8.03 -15.86
CA PRO A 131 12.35 -9.25 -15.69
C PRO A 131 12.78 -9.51 -14.24
N TYR A 132 13.10 -8.48 -13.47
CA TYR A 132 13.48 -8.61 -12.06
C TYR A 132 12.28 -8.98 -11.19
N ILE A 133 11.12 -8.37 -11.46
CA ILE A 133 9.87 -8.69 -10.76
C ILE A 133 9.45 -10.13 -11.05
N ARG A 134 9.62 -10.62 -12.28
CA ARG A 134 9.34 -12.02 -12.63
C ARG A 134 10.22 -12.98 -11.83
N ARG A 135 11.52 -12.71 -11.75
CA ARG A 135 12.48 -13.51 -10.94
C ARG A 135 12.10 -13.47 -9.45
N LEU A 136 11.67 -12.32 -8.92
CA LEU A 136 11.18 -12.23 -7.55
C LEU A 136 9.92 -13.06 -7.34
N ALA A 137 8.98 -13.03 -8.30
CA ALA A 137 7.74 -13.80 -8.24
C ALA A 137 7.99 -15.31 -8.30
N ASP A 138 8.95 -15.78 -9.12
CA ASP A 138 9.42 -17.16 -9.15
C ASP A 138 9.97 -17.59 -7.78
N TYR A 139 10.89 -16.77 -7.23
CA TYR A 139 11.51 -17.04 -5.93
C TYR A 139 10.50 -17.11 -4.79
N ALA A 140 9.55 -16.19 -4.78
CA ALA A 140 8.51 -16.10 -3.76
C ALA A 140 7.49 -17.25 -3.85
N LYS A 141 7.17 -17.69 -5.08
CA LYS A 141 6.29 -18.84 -5.31
C LYS A 141 6.80 -20.12 -4.66
N GLU A 142 8.12 -20.40 -4.78
CA GLU A 142 8.74 -21.56 -4.13
C GLU A 142 8.66 -21.52 -2.61
N ARG A 143 8.41 -20.34 -2.03
CA ARG A 143 8.31 -20.08 -0.57
C ARG A 143 6.89 -19.92 -0.06
N GLY A 144 5.90 -20.08 -0.94
CA GLY A 144 4.49 -19.93 -0.58
C GLY A 144 4.09 -18.49 -0.29
N VAL A 145 4.85 -17.50 -0.76
CA VAL A 145 4.56 -16.07 -0.62
C VAL A 145 4.17 -15.52 -1.98
N LYS A 146 3.03 -14.84 -2.07
CA LYS A 146 2.68 -14.03 -3.24
C LYS A 146 3.34 -12.65 -3.12
N VAL A 147 3.80 -12.09 -4.24
CA VAL A 147 4.34 -10.73 -4.26
C VAL A 147 3.42 -9.79 -5.02
N CYS A 148 3.38 -8.55 -4.60
CA CYS A 148 2.61 -7.51 -5.26
C CYS A 148 3.34 -6.16 -5.20
N SER A 149 2.99 -5.29 -6.12
CA SER A 149 3.36 -3.88 -6.06
C SER A 149 2.12 -3.01 -5.95
N GLU A 150 2.32 -1.78 -5.49
CA GLU A 150 1.26 -0.79 -5.34
C GLU A 150 1.29 0.20 -6.51
N ASN A 151 0.14 0.76 -6.87
CA ASN A 151 0.00 1.95 -7.71
C ASN A 151 0.48 3.20 -6.96
N HIS A 152 1.76 3.23 -6.60
CA HIS A 152 2.40 4.25 -5.78
C HIS A 152 3.49 5.02 -6.53
N GLY A 153 3.84 6.20 -6.02
CA GLY A 153 4.84 7.07 -6.63
C GLY A 153 4.28 7.86 -7.82
N ARG A 154 5.17 8.30 -8.74
CA ARG A 154 4.77 9.19 -9.84
C ARG A 154 4.95 8.58 -11.23
N ILE A 155 5.61 7.44 -11.32
CA ILE A 155 5.95 6.81 -12.60
C ILE A 155 4.88 5.79 -12.98
N ILE A 156 4.59 4.81 -12.10
CA ILE A 156 3.64 3.72 -12.34
C ILE A 156 2.51 3.85 -11.31
N GLN A 157 1.62 4.81 -11.55
CA GLN A 157 0.55 5.17 -10.63
C GLN A 157 -0.84 5.08 -11.26
N ASP A 158 -0.97 5.49 -12.52
CA ASP A 158 -2.22 5.38 -13.26
C ASP A 158 -2.52 3.96 -13.71
N SER A 159 -3.80 3.66 -13.95
CA SER A 159 -4.27 2.31 -14.24
C SER A 159 -3.65 1.71 -15.51
N TYR A 160 -3.35 2.52 -16.51
CA TYR A 160 -2.76 2.05 -17.78
C TYR A 160 -1.32 1.58 -17.60
N ARG A 161 -0.52 2.31 -16.82
CA ARG A 161 0.87 1.93 -16.55
C ARG A 161 0.96 0.75 -15.59
N VAL A 162 0.03 0.66 -14.64
CA VAL A 162 -0.09 -0.50 -13.73
C VAL A 162 -0.45 -1.76 -14.52
N GLU A 163 -1.45 -1.68 -15.42
CA GLU A 163 -1.84 -2.80 -16.28
C GLU A 163 -0.69 -3.22 -17.21
N GLU A 164 0.00 -2.24 -17.82
CA GLU A 164 1.18 -2.51 -18.66
C GLU A 164 2.28 -3.24 -17.88
N LEU A 165 2.56 -2.82 -16.64
CA LEU A 165 3.54 -3.51 -15.80
C LEU A 165 3.12 -4.95 -15.52
N ILE A 166 1.86 -5.17 -15.13
CA ILE A 166 1.34 -6.51 -14.85
C ILE A 166 1.44 -7.39 -16.10
N TYR A 167 1.07 -6.86 -17.26
CA TYR A 167 1.19 -7.54 -18.52
C TYR A 167 2.65 -7.88 -18.88
N GLN A 168 3.58 -6.97 -18.66
CA GLN A 168 5.00 -7.20 -18.94
C GLN A 168 5.64 -8.20 -17.96
N VAL A 169 5.22 -8.21 -16.70
CA VAL A 169 5.67 -9.21 -15.72
C VAL A 169 5.10 -10.58 -16.05
N ASP A 170 3.82 -10.67 -16.42
CA ASP A 170 3.12 -11.89 -16.85
C ASP A 170 3.44 -13.11 -15.97
N HIS A 171 3.10 -13.01 -14.68
CA HIS A 171 3.38 -14.06 -13.70
C HIS A 171 2.23 -14.24 -12.70
N GLU A 172 1.74 -15.48 -12.53
CA GLU A 172 0.60 -15.81 -11.67
C GLU A 172 0.80 -15.47 -10.17
N ASN A 173 2.06 -15.50 -9.70
CA ASN A 173 2.43 -15.17 -8.32
C ASN A 173 2.74 -13.69 -8.10
N TYR A 174 2.43 -12.84 -9.08
CA TYR A 174 2.50 -11.39 -8.99
C TYR A 174 1.11 -10.76 -9.09
N GLY A 175 0.86 -9.68 -8.36
CA GLY A 175 -0.42 -8.99 -8.38
C GLY A 175 -0.32 -7.52 -8.00
N LEU A 176 -1.48 -6.91 -7.83
CA LEU A 176 -1.64 -5.51 -7.45
C LEU A 176 -2.11 -5.38 -5.99
N LEU A 177 -1.37 -4.66 -5.17
CA LEU A 177 -1.94 -3.95 -4.05
C LEU A 177 -2.57 -2.67 -4.60
N CYS A 178 -3.89 -2.61 -4.60
CA CYS A 178 -4.64 -1.48 -5.15
C CYS A 178 -4.91 -0.44 -4.07
N ASP A 179 -4.16 0.66 -4.06
CA ASP A 179 -4.54 1.85 -3.31
C ASP A 179 -5.58 2.62 -4.13
N ILE A 180 -6.81 2.62 -3.63
CA ILE A 180 -7.96 3.18 -4.34
C ILE A 180 -7.92 4.71 -4.47
N GLY A 181 -7.16 5.39 -3.61
CA GLY A 181 -7.03 6.85 -3.61
C GLY A 181 -5.84 7.36 -4.41
N ASN A 182 -4.82 6.54 -4.67
CA ASN A 182 -3.60 6.98 -5.34
C ASN A 182 -3.81 7.38 -6.81
N PHE A 183 -4.83 6.84 -7.49
CA PHE A 183 -5.19 7.24 -8.86
C PHE A 183 -5.51 8.73 -8.97
N GLY A 184 -6.11 9.34 -7.94
CA GLY A 184 -6.35 10.79 -7.88
C GLY A 184 -5.07 11.62 -7.95
N GLY A 185 -3.92 11.09 -7.53
CA GLY A 185 -2.61 11.72 -7.70
C GLY A 185 -2.12 11.74 -9.15
N ALA A 186 -2.64 10.85 -9.98
CA ALA A 186 -2.42 10.81 -11.43
C ALA A 186 -3.51 11.55 -12.23
N ASP A 187 -4.45 12.21 -11.56
CA ASP A 187 -5.64 12.87 -12.13
C ASP A 187 -6.57 11.90 -12.87
N GLU A 188 -6.61 10.64 -12.44
CA GLU A 188 -7.48 9.62 -12.98
C GLU A 188 -8.71 9.43 -12.08
N ASP A 189 -9.87 9.14 -12.68
CA ASP A 189 -11.06 8.75 -11.93
C ASP A 189 -10.81 7.44 -11.19
N CYS A 190 -10.86 7.48 -9.85
CA CYS A 190 -10.50 6.34 -9.01
C CYS A 190 -11.40 5.13 -9.24
N ALA A 191 -12.70 5.32 -9.47
CA ALA A 191 -13.62 4.21 -9.67
C ALA A 191 -13.41 3.53 -11.03
N ALA A 192 -13.16 4.31 -12.08
CA ALA A 192 -12.84 3.79 -13.41
C ALA A 192 -11.50 3.03 -13.39
N ALA A 193 -10.48 3.60 -12.75
CA ALA A 193 -9.15 2.99 -12.63
C ALA A 193 -9.20 1.65 -11.90
N VAL A 194 -9.87 1.59 -10.74
CA VAL A 194 -10.04 0.35 -9.97
C VAL A 194 -10.83 -0.68 -10.78
N SER A 195 -11.93 -0.27 -11.42
CA SER A 195 -12.76 -1.17 -12.21
C SER A 195 -11.98 -1.87 -13.34
N LYS A 196 -11.04 -1.17 -13.96
CA LYS A 196 -10.13 -1.73 -14.96
C LYS A 196 -9.18 -2.78 -14.40
N LEU A 197 -8.73 -2.60 -13.16
CA LEU A 197 -7.69 -3.43 -12.54
C LEU A 197 -8.23 -4.55 -11.64
N LEU A 198 -9.55 -4.70 -11.51
CA LEU A 198 -10.19 -5.70 -10.64
C LEU A 198 -9.60 -7.12 -10.76
N PRO A 199 -9.29 -7.66 -11.97
CA PRO A 199 -8.76 -9.02 -12.09
C PRO A 199 -7.37 -9.23 -11.46
N HIS A 200 -6.65 -8.15 -11.18
CA HIS A 200 -5.26 -8.18 -10.73
C HIS A 200 -5.11 -7.87 -9.24
N ILE A 201 -6.19 -7.47 -8.57
CA ILE A 201 -6.16 -7.04 -7.16
C ILE A 201 -5.96 -8.25 -6.25
N CYS A 202 -4.90 -8.22 -5.45
CA CYS A 202 -4.66 -9.20 -4.40
C CYS A 202 -4.70 -8.60 -2.99
N PHE A 203 -4.65 -7.27 -2.87
CA PHE A 203 -4.81 -6.53 -1.62
C PHE A 203 -5.36 -5.12 -1.91
N VAL A 204 -6.05 -4.50 -0.95
CA VAL A 204 -6.66 -3.17 -1.13
C VAL A 204 -6.20 -2.23 -0.02
N HIS A 205 -5.68 -1.05 -0.40
CA HIS A 205 -5.56 0.09 0.50
C HIS A 205 -6.76 1.01 0.34
N ALA A 206 -7.42 1.28 1.46
CA ALA A 206 -8.48 2.27 1.55
C ALA A 206 -7.90 3.61 2.02
N LYS A 207 -7.70 4.50 1.07
CA LYS A 207 -7.20 5.85 1.25
C LYS A 207 -8.16 6.85 0.65
N ASP A 208 -8.42 7.96 1.34
CA ASP A 208 -9.31 9.02 0.87
C ASP A 208 -8.59 10.36 0.79
N SER A 209 -9.07 11.23 -0.08
CA SER A 209 -8.44 12.52 -0.35
C SER A 209 -9.44 13.55 -0.85
N PHE A 210 -9.24 14.81 -0.45
CA PHE A 210 -9.84 15.96 -1.13
C PHE A 210 -9.10 16.26 -2.43
N LEU A 211 -9.86 16.50 -3.49
CA LEU A 211 -9.37 16.89 -4.81
C LEU A 211 -9.81 18.30 -5.13
N LYS A 212 -8.90 19.16 -5.60
CA LYS A 212 -9.22 20.53 -6.01
C LYS A 212 -8.62 20.82 -7.36
N SER A 213 -9.38 21.53 -8.18
CA SER A 213 -8.93 21.99 -9.49
C SER A 213 -7.67 22.87 -9.37
N GLY A 214 -6.69 22.63 -10.25
CA GLY A 214 -5.52 23.48 -10.40
C GLY A 214 -5.81 24.92 -10.84
N MET A 215 -7.05 25.18 -11.26
CA MET A 215 -7.55 26.54 -11.56
C MET A 215 -7.82 27.38 -10.30
N THR A 216 -7.91 26.74 -9.12
CA THR A 216 -8.07 27.45 -7.85
C THR A 216 -6.73 27.99 -7.37
N TYR A 217 -6.77 29.00 -6.50
CA TYR A 217 -5.57 29.44 -5.79
C TYR A 217 -5.00 28.29 -4.97
N ASP A 218 -3.68 28.24 -4.82
CA ASP A 218 -2.98 27.19 -4.06
C ASP A 218 -3.58 27.10 -2.64
N PRO A 219 -4.16 25.96 -2.26
CA PRO A 219 -4.80 25.80 -0.96
C PRO A 219 -3.80 25.68 0.20
N GLY A 220 -2.49 25.64 -0.09
CA GLY A 220 -1.43 25.72 0.90
C GLY A 220 -1.15 24.38 1.61
N ARG A 221 -0.86 24.49 2.91
CA ARG A 221 -0.36 23.37 3.73
C ARG A 221 -1.24 22.13 3.66
N GLY A 222 -0.61 20.98 3.47
CA GLY A 222 -1.25 19.66 3.40
C GLY A 222 -1.67 19.24 2.00
N TYR A 223 -1.77 20.18 1.06
CA TYR A 223 -2.04 19.86 -0.34
C TYR A 223 -0.76 19.64 -1.14
N ASN A 224 -0.79 18.65 -1.99
CA ASN A 224 0.26 18.33 -2.96
C ASN A 224 -0.30 18.50 -4.37
N ARG A 225 0.56 18.89 -5.33
CA ARG A 225 0.18 18.92 -6.74
C ARG A 225 0.13 17.50 -7.30
N THR A 226 -0.95 17.24 -8.02
CA THR A 226 -1.14 16.02 -8.81
C THR A 226 -0.29 16.08 -10.10
N ARG A 227 -0.29 15.00 -10.88
CA ARG A 227 0.44 14.94 -12.15
C ARG A 227 -0.04 15.97 -13.17
N GLY A 228 -1.35 16.21 -13.28
CA GLY A 228 -1.97 17.17 -14.18
C GLY A 228 -2.03 18.60 -13.63
N GLY A 229 -1.52 18.84 -12.41
CA GLY A 229 -1.46 20.16 -11.80
C GLY A 229 -2.65 20.54 -10.92
N ASN A 230 -3.58 19.61 -10.68
CA ASN A 230 -4.59 19.74 -9.64
C ASN A 230 -3.97 19.66 -8.25
N PHE A 231 -4.79 19.75 -7.21
CA PHE A 231 -4.34 19.63 -5.82
C PHE A 231 -5.03 18.44 -5.14
N ARG A 232 -4.26 17.68 -4.36
CA ARG A 232 -4.74 16.56 -3.54
C ARG A 232 -4.26 16.70 -2.12
N ARG A 233 -5.14 16.38 -1.16
CA ARG A 233 -4.81 16.25 0.27
C ARG A 233 -5.50 15.02 0.84
N SER A 234 -4.74 14.08 1.40
CA SER A 234 -5.31 12.94 2.11
C SER A 234 -6.10 13.37 3.34
N THR A 235 -7.14 12.62 3.69
CA THR A 235 -8.06 12.90 4.79
C THR A 235 -8.63 11.62 5.40
N ILE A 236 -9.50 11.77 6.39
CA ILE A 236 -10.28 10.70 7.03
C ILE A 236 -11.07 9.93 5.97
N LEU A 237 -11.03 8.60 6.01
CA LEU A 237 -11.76 7.73 5.08
C LEU A 237 -13.27 8.01 5.13
N GLY A 238 -13.84 8.28 3.98
CA GLY A 238 -15.25 8.64 3.81
C GLY A 238 -15.55 10.14 3.96
N HIS A 239 -14.54 11.00 4.18
CA HIS A 239 -14.70 12.45 4.24
C HIS A 239 -14.21 13.16 2.97
N GLY A 240 -13.46 12.46 2.12
CA GLY A 240 -12.89 13.00 0.89
C GLY A 240 -13.81 12.86 -0.32
N ASP A 241 -13.19 13.02 -1.49
CA ASP A 241 -13.85 12.97 -2.79
C ASP A 241 -13.68 11.61 -3.49
N VAL A 242 -12.89 10.67 -2.92
CA VAL A 242 -12.74 9.32 -3.47
C VAL A 242 -14.06 8.55 -3.22
N PRO A 243 -14.68 7.96 -4.25
CA PRO A 243 -15.94 7.24 -4.08
C PRO A 243 -15.72 5.84 -3.47
N VAL A 244 -15.20 5.82 -2.21
CA VAL A 244 -14.75 4.62 -1.50
C VAL A 244 -15.80 3.51 -1.47
N TYR A 245 -17.04 3.84 -1.08
CA TYR A 245 -18.12 2.85 -0.99
C TYR A 245 -18.45 2.21 -2.35
N GLN A 246 -18.50 3.02 -3.41
CA GLN A 246 -18.72 2.54 -4.78
C GLN A 246 -17.59 1.61 -5.22
N ILE A 247 -16.35 1.98 -4.95
CA ILE A 247 -15.16 1.20 -5.31
C ILE A 247 -15.15 -0.14 -4.56
N LEU A 248 -15.30 -0.13 -3.24
CA LEU A 248 -15.32 -1.36 -2.44
C LEU A 248 -16.48 -2.29 -2.83
N THR A 249 -17.62 -1.72 -3.23
CA THR A 249 -18.74 -2.51 -3.78
C THR A 249 -18.36 -3.20 -5.08
N ALA A 250 -17.65 -2.51 -5.99
CA ALA A 250 -17.17 -3.10 -7.24
C ALA A 250 -16.11 -4.18 -6.99
N VAL A 251 -15.19 -3.93 -6.06
CA VAL A 251 -14.17 -4.90 -5.62
C VAL A 251 -14.83 -6.17 -5.07
N LYS A 252 -15.82 -6.05 -4.18
CA LYS A 252 -16.56 -7.22 -3.67
C LYS A 252 -17.28 -7.98 -4.77
N LYS A 253 -17.97 -7.27 -5.67
CA LYS A 253 -18.69 -7.88 -6.79
C LYS A 253 -17.78 -8.61 -7.79
N SER A 254 -16.49 -8.27 -7.86
CA SER A 254 -15.52 -9.00 -8.68
C SER A 254 -15.12 -10.36 -8.09
N GLY A 255 -15.58 -10.70 -6.89
CA GLY A 255 -15.23 -11.93 -6.18
C GLY A 255 -14.09 -11.74 -5.17
N TYR A 256 -13.57 -10.54 -5.00
CA TYR A 256 -12.54 -10.27 -3.97
C TYR A 256 -13.12 -10.44 -2.57
N ASP A 257 -12.49 -11.26 -1.76
CA ASP A 257 -12.87 -11.51 -0.36
C ASP A 257 -11.67 -11.40 0.62
N GLY A 258 -10.66 -10.67 0.22
CA GLY A 258 -9.45 -10.42 1.01
C GLY A 258 -9.62 -9.28 2.03
N TYR A 259 -8.50 -8.63 2.33
CA TYR A 259 -8.42 -7.56 3.31
C TYR A 259 -8.49 -6.18 2.63
N VAL A 260 -9.17 -5.26 3.31
CA VAL A 260 -9.17 -3.83 2.97
C VAL A 260 -8.44 -3.11 4.11
N SER A 261 -7.23 -2.64 3.83
CA SER A 261 -6.35 -1.99 4.79
C SER A 261 -6.52 -0.47 4.74
N LEU A 262 -6.88 0.12 5.87
CA LEU A 262 -6.89 1.58 6.02
C LEU A 262 -5.46 2.10 5.98
N GLU A 263 -5.19 3.06 5.10
CA GLU A 263 -3.96 3.83 5.07
C GLU A 263 -4.27 5.32 5.19
N PHE A 264 -4.00 5.89 6.37
CA PHE A 264 -4.25 7.31 6.66
C PHE A 264 -2.97 8.13 6.50
N GLU A 265 -3.05 9.21 5.71
CA GLU A 265 -1.96 10.16 5.46
C GLU A 265 -2.42 11.62 5.57
N GLY A 266 -3.53 11.88 6.25
CA GLY A 266 -4.08 13.23 6.43
C GLY A 266 -3.27 14.10 7.38
N ILE A 267 -3.65 15.37 7.45
CA ILE A 267 -3.06 16.35 8.38
C ILE A 267 -3.87 16.47 9.68
N GLU A 268 -4.98 15.77 9.77
CA GLU A 268 -5.82 15.69 10.94
C GLU A 268 -5.07 14.99 12.10
N GLU A 269 -5.53 15.17 13.34
CA GLU A 269 -4.95 14.46 14.48
C GLU A 269 -5.03 12.93 14.25
N THR A 270 -3.88 12.26 14.28
CA THR A 270 -3.73 10.90 13.78
C THR A 270 -4.65 9.89 14.47
N ARG A 271 -4.72 9.91 15.80
CA ARG A 271 -5.50 8.92 16.56
C ARG A 271 -6.99 9.03 16.25
N MET A 272 -7.53 10.25 16.36
CA MET A 272 -8.92 10.56 16.04
C MET A 272 -9.23 10.21 14.56
N ALA A 273 -8.34 10.58 13.65
CA ALA A 273 -8.57 10.37 12.24
C ALA A 273 -8.60 8.88 11.87
N VAL A 274 -7.69 8.07 12.42
CA VAL A 274 -7.66 6.62 12.20
C VAL A 274 -8.86 5.95 12.87
N GLU A 275 -9.26 6.37 14.06
CA GLU A 275 -10.46 5.88 14.75
C GLU A 275 -11.73 6.07 13.89
N ILE A 276 -12.00 7.30 13.46
CA ILE A 276 -13.16 7.61 12.59
C ILE A 276 -13.07 6.85 11.26
N SER A 277 -11.88 6.78 10.66
CA SER A 277 -11.67 6.04 9.41
C SER A 277 -11.94 4.54 9.57
N ALA A 278 -11.51 3.94 10.68
CA ALA A 278 -11.77 2.54 10.99
C ALA A 278 -13.27 2.25 11.21
N GLU A 279 -13.98 3.14 11.90
CA GLU A 279 -15.44 3.05 12.05
C GLU A 279 -16.14 3.12 10.69
N ASN A 280 -15.75 4.06 9.84
CA ASN A 280 -16.30 4.21 8.49
C ASN A 280 -16.01 2.97 7.63
N LEU A 281 -14.78 2.45 7.64
CA LEU A 281 -14.38 1.25 6.90
C LEU A 281 -15.23 0.03 7.32
N LYS A 282 -15.33 -0.23 8.62
CA LYS A 282 -16.13 -1.36 9.15
C LYS A 282 -17.60 -1.24 8.77
N ARG A 283 -18.17 -0.02 8.85
CA ARG A 283 -19.56 0.22 8.46
C ARG A 283 -19.78 -0.03 6.97
N MET A 284 -18.87 0.45 6.09
CA MET A 284 -18.95 0.23 4.66
C MET A 284 -18.85 -1.27 4.31
N ILE A 285 -17.89 -1.99 4.90
CA ILE A 285 -17.74 -3.44 4.69
C ILE A 285 -19.01 -4.17 5.15
N ALA A 286 -19.51 -3.90 6.35
CA ALA A 286 -20.69 -4.54 6.88
C ALA A 286 -21.96 -4.30 6.02
N ASP A 287 -22.04 -3.15 5.37
CA ASP A 287 -23.16 -2.84 4.47
C ASP A 287 -23.03 -3.53 3.11
N ILE A 288 -21.82 -3.65 2.57
CA ILE A 288 -21.51 -4.33 1.31
C ILE A 288 -21.70 -5.86 1.44
N GLU A 289 -21.51 -6.44 2.62
CA GLU A 289 -21.62 -7.88 2.88
C GLU A 289 -23.09 -8.34 3.08
N LYS A 290 -24.06 -7.41 3.19
CA LYS A 290 -25.50 -7.72 3.26
C LYS A 290 -26.06 -8.14 1.90
#